data_163e83471ff8e3e6857b4ad30f56c967
#
_entry.id   163e83471ff8e3e6857b4ad30f56c967
#
_cell.length_a   1.000
_cell.length_b   1.000
_cell.length_c   1.000
_cell.angle_alpha   90.00
_cell.angle_beta   90.00
_cell.angle_gamma   90.00
#
_symmetry.space_group_name_H-M   'P 1'
#
loop_
_entity.id
_entity.type
_entity.pdbx_description
1 polymer ?
#
loop_
_entity_poly.entity_id
_entity_poly.type
_entity_poly.pdbx_seq_one_letter_code
_entity_poly.pdbx_strand_id
1 'polypeptide(L)'
;MSKIDTEYHNLLEKILQEGFIYEDPNRKGVNRIEISSYTFRHEFKDGFPAITTKKLNYKSVVTELIWFLRGDTNIKYLVDNGCNIWNKDAYNYLKKQTKEGEGIPSDNWFISLIKDGNDKLGNLDKVYGYYWRNYDGFDQIQDVIDKMINTPMSSEIIVTARNPNDKDNQALPCCHYGFQIVVRPLEYEYEEMSEECEKHFDKEYHKYSDGDSSAEDYWNQGWYKYAYKTYPKYGFELHWQQRSVDTFLGLPFNIASYATLALILEKITGHKALGIQGDLKKVHLYNNSLDAVKEQLSRD
;
A
#
# COMPACT_ATOMS: atom_id res chain seq x y z
N MET A 1 12.19 -7.67 -19.48
CA MET A 1 11.18 -7.71 -18.40
C MET A 1 11.83 -7.43 -17.05
N SER A 2 11.23 -6.60 -16.19
CA SER A 2 11.73 -6.33 -14.84
C SER A 2 11.53 -7.54 -13.91
N LYS A 3 12.26 -7.59 -12.77
CA LYS A 3 12.10 -8.68 -11.79
C LYS A 3 10.66 -8.80 -11.27
N ILE A 4 9.99 -7.66 -11.05
CA ILE A 4 8.61 -7.63 -10.59
C ILE A 4 7.63 -8.15 -11.65
N ASP A 5 7.85 -7.82 -12.93
CA ASP A 5 7.01 -8.33 -14.02
C ASP A 5 7.17 -9.83 -14.18
N THR A 6 8.41 -10.35 -14.09
CA THR A 6 8.69 -11.79 -14.11
C THR A 6 7.97 -12.51 -12.97
N GLU A 7 8.06 -12.01 -11.74
CA GLU A 7 7.38 -12.59 -10.58
C GLU A 7 5.85 -12.58 -10.73
N TYR A 8 5.32 -11.48 -11.26
CA TYR A 8 3.88 -11.36 -11.51
C TYR A 8 3.42 -12.30 -12.66
N HIS A 9 4.19 -12.44 -13.73
CA HIS A 9 3.89 -13.39 -14.81
C HIS A 9 3.91 -14.84 -14.31
N ASN A 10 4.91 -15.23 -13.51
CA ASN A 10 4.98 -16.54 -12.87
C ASN A 10 3.72 -16.83 -12.04
N LEU A 11 3.21 -15.82 -11.31
CA LEU A 11 1.97 -15.96 -10.55
C LEU A 11 0.76 -16.17 -11.47
N LEU A 12 0.62 -15.38 -12.55
CA LEU A 12 -0.48 -15.55 -13.51
C LEU A 12 -0.46 -16.94 -14.15
N GLU A 13 0.70 -17.41 -14.59
CA GLU A 13 0.89 -18.75 -15.15
C GLU A 13 0.54 -19.85 -14.13
N LYS A 14 1.01 -19.71 -12.89
CA LYS A 14 0.69 -20.65 -11.82
C LYS A 14 -0.83 -20.77 -11.59
N ILE A 15 -1.55 -19.67 -11.59
CA ILE A 15 -3.02 -19.70 -11.43
C ILE A 15 -3.67 -20.43 -12.62
N LEU A 16 -3.21 -20.17 -13.84
CA LEU A 16 -3.76 -20.80 -15.04
C LEU A 16 -3.47 -22.31 -15.10
N GLN A 17 -2.34 -22.77 -14.59
CA GLN A 17 -1.89 -24.16 -14.63
C GLN A 17 -2.42 -25.01 -13.47
N GLU A 18 -2.44 -24.45 -12.25
CA GLU A 18 -2.73 -25.19 -11.02
C GLU A 18 -4.08 -24.83 -10.38
N GLY A 19 -4.74 -23.77 -10.89
CA GLY A 19 -5.96 -23.26 -10.29
C GLY A 19 -7.16 -24.18 -10.51
N PHE A 20 -7.98 -24.32 -9.47
CA PHE A 20 -9.29 -24.98 -9.58
C PHE A 20 -10.36 -23.97 -9.99
N ILE A 21 -11.35 -24.44 -10.76
CA ILE A 21 -12.41 -23.60 -11.34
C ILE A 21 -13.70 -23.79 -10.57
N TYR A 22 -14.34 -22.69 -10.20
CA TYR A 22 -15.67 -22.71 -9.60
C TYR A 22 -16.44 -21.40 -9.88
N GLU A 23 -17.76 -21.44 -9.75
CA GLU A 23 -18.58 -20.24 -9.87
C GLU A 23 -18.44 -19.35 -8.61
N ASP A 24 -18.22 -18.03 -8.82
CA ASP A 24 -18.11 -17.09 -7.72
C ASP A 24 -19.43 -17.03 -6.92
N PRO A 25 -19.41 -17.32 -5.62
CA PRO A 25 -20.63 -17.37 -4.81
C PRO A 25 -21.36 -16.01 -4.72
N ASN A 26 -20.69 -14.91 -5.04
CA ASN A 26 -21.24 -13.55 -4.99
C ASN A 26 -21.55 -12.96 -6.37
N ARG A 27 -21.21 -13.69 -7.48
CA ARG A 27 -21.33 -13.19 -8.85
C ARG A 27 -21.84 -14.30 -9.79
N LYS A 28 -23.16 -14.45 -9.86
CA LYS A 28 -23.80 -15.46 -10.72
C LYS A 28 -23.28 -15.40 -12.17
N GLY A 29 -22.90 -16.54 -12.72
CA GLY A 29 -22.39 -16.68 -14.08
C GLY A 29 -20.92 -16.25 -14.25
N VAL A 30 -20.22 -15.89 -13.17
CA VAL A 30 -18.81 -15.54 -13.19
C VAL A 30 -17.99 -16.66 -12.53
N ASN A 31 -17.08 -17.27 -13.28
CA ASN A 31 -16.18 -18.28 -12.75
C ASN A 31 -14.86 -17.67 -12.31
N ARG A 32 -14.25 -18.28 -11.28
CA ARG A 32 -12.89 -18.03 -10.83
C ARG A 32 -12.01 -19.23 -11.16
N ILE A 33 -10.77 -18.94 -11.55
CA ILE A 33 -9.65 -19.89 -11.50
C ILE A 33 -8.83 -19.44 -10.29
N GLU A 34 -8.67 -20.31 -9.29
CA GLU A 34 -8.13 -19.94 -7.99
C GLU A 34 -7.10 -20.92 -7.49
N ILE A 35 -6.00 -20.42 -6.92
CA ILE A 35 -5.09 -21.16 -6.06
C ILE A 35 -5.30 -20.75 -4.59
N SER A 36 -5.00 -21.65 -3.67
CA SER A 36 -5.30 -21.43 -2.24
C SER A 36 -4.49 -20.28 -1.63
N SER A 37 -3.20 -20.14 -2.02
CA SER A 37 -2.30 -19.11 -1.48
C SER A 37 -1.10 -18.86 -2.38
N TYR A 38 -0.51 -17.68 -2.19
CA TYR A 38 0.77 -17.29 -2.77
C TYR A 38 1.47 -16.31 -1.84
N THR A 39 2.79 -16.40 -1.69
CA THR A 39 3.60 -15.38 -1.02
C THR A 39 4.34 -14.59 -2.08
N PHE A 40 3.99 -13.32 -2.21
CA PHE A 40 4.62 -12.38 -3.11
C PHE A 40 5.71 -11.63 -2.34
N ARG A 41 6.90 -11.47 -2.93
CA ARG A 41 8.00 -10.73 -2.29
C ARG A 41 8.74 -9.87 -3.32
N HIS A 42 9.09 -8.64 -2.91
CA HIS A 42 9.91 -7.73 -3.70
C HIS A 42 10.85 -6.92 -2.82
N GLU A 43 12.12 -6.79 -3.23
CA GLU A 43 13.13 -5.98 -2.56
C GLU A 43 13.31 -4.65 -3.29
N PHE A 44 13.36 -3.53 -2.57
CA PHE A 44 13.50 -2.19 -3.17
C PHE A 44 14.83 -1.94 -3.86
N LYS A 45 15.87 -2.76 -3.59
CA LYS A 45 17.11 -2.71 -4.37
C LYS A 45 16.91 -3.07 -5.86
N ASP A 46 15.84 -3.79 -6.18
CA ASP A 46 15.45 -4.16 -7.55
C ASP A 46 14.56 -3.07 -8.22
N GLY A 47 14.40 -1.92 -7.56
CA GLY A 47 13.58 -0.80 -8.01
C GLY A 47 12.19 -0.78 -7.37
N PHE A 48 11.35 0.20 -7.79
CA PHE A 48 9.96 0.28 -7.34
C PHE A 48 9.10 -0.80 -8.02
N PRO A 49 8.26 -1.56 -7.29
CA PRO A 49 7.51 -2.69 -7.83
C PRO A 49 6.25 -2.27 -8.60
N ALA A 50 6.40 -1.51 -9.66
CA ALA A 50 5.32 -1.22 -10.60
C ALA A 50 5.28 -2.26 -11.70
N ILE A 51 4.14 -2.95 -11.85
CA ILE A 51 3.89 -3.85 -12.97
C ILE A 51 3.85 -3.02 -14.25
N THR A 52 4.73 -3.30 -15.23
CA THR A 52 4.87 -2.53 -16.47
C THR A 52 4.21 -3.22 -17.68
N THR A 53 4.00 -4.51 -17.64
CA THR A 53 3.31 -5.29 -18.68
C THR A 53 1.81 -4.99 -18.78
N LYS A 54 1.28 -4.21 -17.83
CA LYS A 54 -0.07 -3.68 -17.80
C LYS A 54 -0.05 -2.21 -17.40
N LYS A 55 -0.91 -1.37 -18.01
CA LYS A 55 -1.03 0.04 -17.63
C LYS A 55 -1.56 0.16 -16.21
N LEU A 56 -0.73 0.65 -15.30
CA LEU A 56 -1.08 0.98 -13.93
C LEU A 56 -1.38 2.49 -13.81
N ASN A 57 -2.58 2.85 -13.35
CA ASN A 57 -2.91 4.24 -13.03
C ASN A 57 -2.34 4.60 -11.65
N TYR A 58 -1.06 4.94 -11.61
CA TYR A 58 -0.37 5.25 -10.36
C TYR A 58 -0.97 6.46 -9.61
N LYS A 59 -1.51 7.44 -10.34
CA LYS A 59 -2.24 8.55 -9.71
C LYS A 59 -3.41 8.03 -8.85
N SER A 60 -4.18 7.06 -9.35
CA SER A 60 -5.27 6.47 -8.58
C SER A 60 -4.78 5.66 -7.37
N VAL A 61 -3.63 4.96 -7.50
CA VAL A 61 -2.99 4.25 -6.37
C VAL A 61 -2.67 5.23 -5.24
N VAL A 62 -1.98 6.33 -5.56
CA VAL A 62 -1.58 7.34 -4.56
C VAL A 62 -2.82 8.05 -3.99
N THR A 63 -3.81 8.37 -4.81
CA THR A 63 -5.04 9.02 -4.34
C THR A 63 -5.80 8.15 -3.34
N GLU A 64 -5.92 6.84 -3.62
CA GLU A 64 -6.56 5.89 -2.71
C GLU A 64 -5.77 5.73 -1.41
N LEU A 65 -4.44 5.59 -1.49
CA LEU A 65 -3.59 5.49 -0.30
C LEU A 65 -3.69 6.74 0.59
N ILE A 66 -3.67 7.93 0.00
CA ILE A 66 -3.88 9.19 0.75
C ILE A 66 -5.26 9.20 1.42
N TRP A 67 -6.29 8.72 0.73
CA TRP A 67 -7.64 8.62 1.28
C TRP A 67 -7.68 7.70 2.51
N PHE A 68 -7.00 6.53 2.49
CA PHE A 68 -6.84 5.67 3.67
C PHE A 68 -6.08 6.39 4.81
N LEU A 69 -4.95 7.04 4.49
CA LEU A 69 -4.11 7.74 5.48
C LEU A 69 -4.79 8.97 6.09
N ARG A 70 -5.79 9.55 5.43
CA ARG A 70 -6.64 10.62 5.98
C ARG A 70 -7.69 10.10 6.96
N GLY A 71 -7.88 8.78 7.07
CA GLY A 71 -8.96 8.18 7.85
C GLY A 71 -10.33 8.39 7.22
N ASP A 72 -10.37 8.75 5.95
CA ASP A 72 -11.60 9.08 5.25
C ASP A 72 -12.36 7.82 4.83
N THR A 73 -13.67 7.87 4.87
CA THR A 73 -14.56 6.76 4.49
C THR A 73 -15.56 7.17 3.40
N ASN A 74 -15.57 8.45 3.03
CA ASN A 74 -16.42 8.96 1.95
C ASN A 74 -15.62 9.04 0.65
N ILE A 75 -16.18 8.54 -0.44
CA ILE A 75 -15.53 8.54 -1.75
C ILE A 75 -15.42 9.91 -2.41
N LYS A 76 -15.96 10.97 -1.81
CA LYS A 76 -15.92 12.33 -2.39
C LYS A 76 -14.51 12.76 -2.74
N TYR A 77 -13.55 12.56 -1.82
CA TYR A 77 -12.14 12.86 -2.09
C TYR A 77 -11.59 12.10 -3.31
N LEU A 78 -11.96 10.83 -3.46
CA LEU A 78 -11.56 10.01 -4.61
C LEU A 78 -12.16 10.55 -5.91
N VAL A 79 -13.46 10.83 -5.90
CA VAL A 79 -14.20 11.35 -7.06
C VAL A 79 -13.67 12.71 -7.51
N ASP A 80 -13.40 13.63 -6.56
CA ASP A 80 -12.85 14.96 -6.82
C ASP A 80 -11.45 14.89 -7.46
N ASN A 81 -10.67 13.85 -7.13
CA ASN A 81 -9.35 13.61 -7.68
C ASN A 81 -9.32 12.66 -8.90
N GLY A 82 -10.49 12.29 -9.43
CA GLY A 82 -10.64 11.45 -10.62
C GLY A 82 -10.31 9.98 -10.39
N CYS A 83 -10.36 9.50 -9.16
CA CYS A 83 -10.17 8.11 -8.79
C CYS A 83 -11.53 7.40 -8.67
N ASN A 84 -11.80 6.45 -9.58
CA ASN A 84 -13.09 5.79 -9.71
C ASN A 84 -13.13 4.38 -9.10
N ILE A 85 -12.07 3.96 -8.39
CA ILE A 85 -11.90 2.57 -7.89
C ILE A 85 -13.11 2.13 -7.05
N TRP A 86 -13.62 3.02 -6.19
CA TRP A 86 -14.70 2.72 -5.25
C TRP A 86 -16.11 3.09 -5.70
N ASN A 87 -16.28 3.70 -6.88
CA ASN A 87 -17.58 4.22 -7.33
C ASN A 87 -18.66 3.13 -7.36
N LYS A 88 -18.31 1.96 -7.90
CA LYS A 88 -19.25 0.84 -8.01
C LYS A 88 -19.64 0.25 -6.66
N ASP A 89 -18.68 0.14 -5.74
CA ASP A 89 -18.93 -0.40 -4.41
C ASP A 89 -19.77 0.56 -3.58
N ALA A 90 -19.52 1.87 -3.67
CA ALA A 90 -20.34 2.90 -3.05
C ALA A 90 -21.77 2.90 -3.58
N TYR A 91 -21.94 2.79 -4.89
CA TYR A 91 -23.28 2.73 -5.49
C TYR A 91 -24.03 1.44 -5.11
N ASN A 92 -23.34 0.30 -5.05
CA ASN A 92 -23.94 -0.94 -4.60
C ASN A 92 -24.31 -0.89 -3.11
N TYR A 93 -23.51 -0.18 -2.31
CA TYR A 93 -23.80 0.03 -0.89
C TYR A 93 -25.03 0.91 -0.70
N LEU A 94 -25.16 2.01 -1.43
CA LEU A 94 -26.37 2.82 -1.46
C LEU A 94 -27.60 1.96 -1.77
N LYS A 95 -27.52 1.11 -2.81
CA LYS A 95 -28.65 0.20 -3.17
C LYS A 95 -29.07 -0.72 -2.04
N LYS A 96 -28.10 -1.23 -1.25
CA LYS A 96 -28.40 -2.10 -0.09
C LYS A 96 -29.09 -1.36 1.06
N GLN A 97 -28.78 -0.07 1.21
CA GLN A 97 -29.34 0.75 2.30
C GLN A 97 -30.69 1.36 1.94
N THR A 98 -31.01 1.48 0.65
CA THR A 98 -32.25 2.07 0.16
C THR A 98 -33.42 1.10 0.37
N LYS A 99 -34.50 1.57 0.98
CA LYS A 99 -35.68 0.76 1.24
C LYS A 99 -36.49 0.52 -0.05
N GLU A 100 -37.27 -0.55 -0.06
CA GLU A 100 -38.14 -0.86 -1.17
C GLU A 100 -39.15 0.28 -1.39
N GLY A 101 -39.23 0.77 -2.65
CA GLY A 101 -40.10 1.92 -3.03
C GLY A 101 -39.43 3.28 -3.00
N GLU A 102 -38.20 3.39 -2.45
CA GLU A 102 -37.41 4.64 -2.55
C GLU A 102 -36.67 4.70 -3.88
N GLY A 103 -36.62 5.90 -4.48
CA GLY A 103 -35.91 6.12 -5.75
C GLY A 103 -34.42 6.08 -5.58
N ILE A 104 -33.73 5.32 -6.43
CA ILE A 104 -32.26 5.28 -6.47
C ILE A 104 -31.78 6.10 -7.67
N PRO A 105 -30.81 7.05 -7.51
CA PRO A 105 -30.24 7.78 -8.64
C PRO A 105 -29.55 6.83 -9.61
N SER A 106 -29.45 7.20 -10.90
CA SER A 106 -28.54 6.47 -11.81
C SER A 106 -27.09 6.61 -11.39
N ASP A 107 -26.23 5.68 -11.81
CA ASP A 107 -24.79 5.68 -11.45
C ASP A 107 -24.13 7.04 -11.73
N ASN A 108 -24.39 7.62 -12.93
CA ASN A 108 -23.79 8.90 -13.31
C ASN A 108 -24.33 10.06 -12.45
N TRP A 109 -25.62 10.05 -12.13
CA TRP A 109 -26.23 11.07 -11.28
C TRP A 109 -25.76 10.93 -9.84
N PHE A 110 -25.61 9.72 -9.32
CA PHE A 110 -25.02 9.46 -8.00
C PHE A 110 -23.63 10.10 -7.85
N ILE A 111 -22.74 9.90 -8.84
CA ILE A 111 -21.41 10.51 -8.84
C ILE A 111 -21.48 12.03 -8.95
N SER A 112 -22.40 12.58 -9.76
CA SER A 112 -22.61 14.03 -9.83
C SER A 112 -23.04 14.62 -8.49
N LEU A 113 -23.99 14.00 -7.81
CA LEU A 113 -24.45 14.44 -6.50
C LEU A 113 -23.33 14.46 -5.45
N ILE A 114 -22.41 13.48 -5.48
CA ILE A 114 -21.25 13.45 -4.60
C ILE A 114 -20.31 14.62 -4.93
N LYS A 115 -20.05 14.90 -6.21
CA LYS A 115 -19.25 16.05 -6.65
C LYS A 115 -19.86 17.38 -6.18
N ASP A 116 -21.18 17.51 -6.29
CA ASP A 116 -21.92 18.70 -5.91
C ASP A 116 -22.04 18.90 -4.38
N GLY A 117 -21.38 18.03 -3.58
CA GLY A 117 -21.26 18.19 -2.13
C GLY A 117 -22.31 17.50 -1.30
N ASN A 118 -23.00 16.49 -1.83
CA ASN A 118 -23.90 15.67 -1.03
C ASN A 118 -23.09 14.67 -0.18
N ASP A 119 -22.63 15.13 0.99
CA ASP A 119 -21.76 14.34 1.88
C ASP A 119 -22.44 13.10 2.49
N LYS A 120 -23.76 12.99 2.41
CA LYS A 120 -24.49 11.80 2.86
C LYS A 120 -24.34 10.63 1.88
N LEU A 121 -24.10 10.95 0.62
CA LEU A 121 -23.83 9.95 -0.41
C LEU A 121 -22.34 9.63 -0.46
N GLY A 122 -22.02 8.40 -0.82
CA GLY A 122 -20.62 7.97 -0.99
C GLY A 122 -19.91 7.57 0.29
N ASN A 123 -20.55 7.60 1.45
CA ASN A 123 -20.00 7.03 2.68
C ASN A 123 -20.02 5.49 2.59
N LEU A 124 -18.89 4.88 2.92
CA LEU A 124 -18.68 3.43 2.90
C LEU A 124 -18.66 2.81 4.29
N ASP A 125 -18.90 3.62 5.31
CA ASP A 125 -18.77 3.28 6.73
C ASP A 125 -17.38 2.76 7.10
N LYS A 126 -17.26 1.71 7.89
CA LYS A 126 -15.99 1.24 8.44
C LYS A 126 -15.15 0.48 7.41
N VAL A 127 -14.46 1.21 6.54
CA VAL A 127 -13.47 0.69 5.57
C VAL A 127 -12.04 1.04 6.00
N TYR A 128 -11.04 0.82 5.16
CA TYR A 128 -9.61 0.94 5.48
C TYR A 128 -9.22 2.22 6.25
N GLY A 129 -9.68 3.40 5.81
CA GLY A 129 -9.35 4.66 6.45
C GLY A 129 -9.79 4.71 7.91
N TYR A 130 -11.01 4.25 8.18
CA TYR A 130 -11.52 4.15 9.54
C TYR A 130 -10.61 3.27 10.42
N TYR A 131 -10.33 2.04 9.98
CA TYR A 131 -9.50 1.13 10.77
C TYR A 131 -8.08 1.64 10.95
N TRP A 132 -7.48 2.23 9.93
CA TRP A 132 -6.09 2.68 9.99
C TRP A 132 -5.92 3.88 10.94
N ARG A 133 -6.86 4.85 10.94
CA ARG A 133 -6.70 6.13 11.60
C ARG A 133 -7.63 6.38 12.79
N ASN A 134 -8.65 5.56 12.96
CA ASN A 134 -9.63 5.76 14.03
C ASN A 134 -10.33 4.44 14.42
N TYR A 135 -9.57 3.37 14.63
CA TYR A 135 -10.12 2.09 15.07
C TYR A 135 -10.68 2.23 16.49
N ASP A 136 -11.99 2.49 16.61
CA ASP A 136 -12.67 2.75 17.90
C ASP A 136 -11.94 3.82 18.76
N GLY A 137 -11.42 4.87 18.11
CA GLY A 137 -10.68 5.97 18.74
C GLY A 137 -9.16 5.81 18.75
N PHE A 138 -8.62 4.69 18.27
CA PHE A 138 -7.19 4.42 18.22
C PHE A 138 -6.60 4.64 16.81
N ASP A 139 -5.55 5.45 16.70
CA ASP A 139 -4.82 5.71 15.46
C ASP A 139 -3.66 4.72 15.30
N GLN A 140 -3.91 3.63 14.54
CA GLN A 140 -2.93 2.58 14.32
C GLN A 140 -1.72 3.04 13.49
N ILE A 141 -1.90 3.99 12.56
CA ILE A 141 -0.78 4.52 11.74
C ILE A 141 0.16 5.36 12.61
N GLN A 142 -0.38 6.18 13.52
CA GLN A 142 0.45 6.93 14.46
C GLN A 142 1.22 5.98 15.39
N ASP A 143 0.56 4.95 15.93
CA ASP A 143 1.19 3.93 16.77
C ASP A 143 2.33 3.18 16.05
N VAL A 144 2.14 2.84 14.77
CA VAL A 144 3.20 2.25 13.92
C VAL A 144 4.41 3.18 13.82
N ILE A 145 4.19 4.47 13.52
CA ILE A 145 5.26 5.46 13.41
C ILE A 145 6.00 5.60 14.75
N ASP A 146 5.26 5.74 15.84
CA ASP A 146 5.82 5.91 17.19
C ASP A 146 6.64 4.68 17.61
N LYS A 147 6.15 3.47 17.34
CA LYS A 147 6.88 2.23 17.63
C LYS A 147 8.11 2.06 16.74
N MET A 148 8.02 2.36 15.45
CA MET A 148 9.20 2.32 14.56
C MET A 148 10.31 3.23 15.09
N ILE A 149 9.99 4.42 15.59
CA ILE A 149 10.97 5.38 16.10
C ILE A 149 11.49 4.97 17.50
N ASN A 150 10.60 4.64 18.43
CA ASN A 150 10.93 4.51 19.85
C ASN A 150 11.27 3.07 20.29
N THR A 151 10.65 2.07 19.64
CA THR A 151 10.80 0.65 19.94
C THR A 151 10.88 -0.19 18.66
N PRO A 152 11.87 0.08 17.78
CA PRO A 152 11.88 -0.49 16.40
C PRO A 152 11.92 -2.03 16.37
N MET A 153 12.43 -2.68 17.40
CA MET A 153 12.50 -4.14 17.48
C MET A 153 11.22 -4.79 18.03
N SER A 154 10.16 -4.00 18.25
CA SER A 154 8.85 -4.55 18.69
C SER A 154 8.23 -5.44 17.63
N SER A 155 7.67 -6.57 18.06
CA SER A 155 6.83 -7.43 17.21
C SER A 155 5.39 -6.91 17.04
N GLU A 156 5.02 -5.83 17.75
CA GLU A 156 3.68 -5.25 17.76
C GLU A 156 3.53 -4.02 16.84
N ILE A 157 4.35 -3.91 15.81
CA ILE A 157 4.22 -2.86 14.78
C ILE A 157 3.24 -3.36 13.72
N ILE A 158 1.95 -3.35 14.06
CA ILE A 158 0.88 -4.01 13.30
C ILE A 158 -0.28 -3.04 13.09
N VAL A 159 -0.89 -3.11 11.90
CA VAL A 159 -2.18 -2.49 11.60
C VAL A 159 -3.17 -3.58 11.21
N THR A 160 -4.37 -3.55 11.78
CA THR A 160 -5.48 -4.41 11.38
C THR A 160 -6.64 -3.59 10.80
N ALA A 161 -7.23 -4.08 9.72
CA ALA A 161 -8.37 -3.45 9.06
C ALA A 161 -9.60 -4.38 9.05
N ARG A 162 -9.73 -5.21 10.08
CA ARG A 162 -10.85 -6.14 10.21
C ARG A 162 -11.38 -6.22 11.64
N ASN A 163 -12.68 -5.91 11.77
CA ASN A 163 -13.44 -6.21 12.95
C ASN A 163 -14.63 -7.13 12.57
N PRO A 164 -14.73 -8.35 13.10
CA PRO A 164 -15.85 -9.26 12.81
C PRO A 164 -17.23 -8.69 13.16
N ASN A 165 -17.30 -7.77 14.12
CA ASN A 165 -18.55 -7.14 14.53
C ASN A 165 -19.09 -6.13 13.53
N ASP A 166 -18.24 -5.64 12.63
CA ASP A 166 -18.60 -4.59 11.64
C ASP A 166 -18.99 -5.14 10.27
N LYS A 167 -19.07 -6.47 10.10
CA LYS A 167 -19.31 -7.13 8.80
C LYS A 167 -20.56 -6.64 8.07
N ASP A 168 -21.59 -6.24 8.78
CA ASP A 168 -22.88 -5.80 8.22
C ASP A 168 -22.96 -4.27 8.08
N ASN A 169 -21.99 -3.53 8.66
CA ASN A 169 -21.93 -2.07 8.71
C ASN A 169 -20.77 -1.51 7.86
N GLN A 170 -20.52 -2.10 6.70
CA GLN A 170 -19.50 -1.66 5.77
C GLN A 170 -19.88 -1.99 4.33
N ALA A 171 -19.48 -1.14 3.41
CA ALA A 171 -19.75 -1.34 1.99
C ALA A 171 -19.10 -2.62 1.46
N LEU A 172 -17.85 -2.86 1.88
CA LEU A 172 -17.05 -4.01 1.48
C LEU A 172 -16.12 -4.42 2.64
N PRO A 173 -16.18 -5.68 3.11
CA PRO A 173 -15.19 -6.19 4.07
C PRO A 173 -13.79 -6.12 3.50
N CYS A 174 -12.87 -5.50 4.25
CA CYS A 174 -11.49 -5.28 3.81
C CYS A 174 -10.83 -6.57 3.31
N CYS A 175 -10.31 -6.57 2.08
CA CYS A 175 -9.65 -7.72 1.47
C CYS A 175 -8.22 -7.87 2.00
N HIS A 176 -7.42 -6.80 2.01
CA HIS A 176 -6.15 -6.74 2.73
C HIS A 176 -6.44 -6.27 4.16
N TYR A 177 -6.46 -7.23 5.07
CA TYR A 177 -7.02 -7.06 6.40
C TYR A 177 -6.00 -6.65 7.47
N GLY A 178 -4.75 -6.47 7.09
CA GLY A 178 -3.71 -6.00 7.98
C GLY A 178 -2.35 -5.95 7.31
N PHE A 179 -1.40 -5.32 7.98
CA PHE A 179 0.02 -5.39 7.67
C PHE A 179 0.85 -5.29 8.94
N GLN A 180 2.09 -5.80 8.88
CA GLN A 180 3.09 -5.73 9.92
C GLN A 180 4.36 -5.11 9.35
N ILE A 181 5.02 -4.28 10.14
CA ILE A 181 6.37 -3.80 9.86
C ILE A 181 7.35 -4.66 10.62
N VAL A 182 8.30 -5.24 9.90
CA VAL A 182 9.38 -6.06 10.46
C VAL A 182 10.67 -5.27 10.35
N VAL A 183 11.16 -4.77 11.48
CA VAL A 183 12.38 -3.95 11.54
C VAL A 183 13.56 -4.82 11.89
N ARG A 184 14.73 -4.52 11.32
CA ARG A 184 16.00 -5.14 11.67
C ARG A 184 17.12 -4.11 11.69
N PRO A 185 18.18 -4.31 12.53
CA PRO A 185 19.40 -3.51 12.43
C PRO A 185 20.04 -3.67 11.05
N LEU A 186 20.72 -2.63 10.61
CA LEU A 186 21.57 -2.64 9.43
C LEU A 186 23.04 -2.53 9.89
N GLU A 187 23.90 -3.29 9.25
CA GLU A 187 25.33 -3.26 9.46
C GLU A 187 25.98 -2.65 8.22
N TYR A 188 26.97 -1.79 8.43
CA TYR A 188 27.76 -1.15 7.38
C TYR A 188 29.22 -1.30 7.72
N GLU A 189 30.08 -1.46 6.71
CA GLU A 189 31.52 -1.40 6.91
C GLU A 189 31.90 0.01 7.33
N TYR A 190 32.63 0.12 8.44
CA TYR A 190 32.98 1.40 9.04
C TYR A 190 33.84 2.25 8.09
N GLU A 191 34.79 1.61 7.39
CA GLU A 191 35.68 2.26 6.43
C GLU A 191 34.87 2.91 5.27
N GLU A 192 33.89 2.21 4.71
CA GLU A 192 33.04 2.73 3.63
C GLU A 192 32.21 3.94 4.09
N MET A 193 31.61 3.84 5.27
CA MET A 193 30.83 4.92 5.88
C MET A 193 31.69 6.13 6.19
N SER A 194 32.88 5.91 6.74
CA SER A 194 33.84 6.96 7.14
C SER A 194 34.34 7.75 5.93
N GLU A 195 34.81 7.07 4.88
CA GLU A 195 35.32 7.71 3.66
C GLU A 195 34.26 8.58 2.97
N GLU A 196 33.02 8.13 2.89
CA GLU A 196 31.97 8.89 2.23
C GLU A 196 31.54 10.12 3.04
N CYS A 197 31.45 9.99 4.35
CA CYS A 197 31.17 11.10 5.26
C CYS A 197 32.30 12.14 5.23
N GLU A 198 33.56 11.72 5.27
CA GLU A 198 34.71 12.61 5.19
C GLU A 198 34.72 13.38 3.87
N LYS A 199 34.55 12.72 2.72
CA LYS A 199 34.49 13.37 1.40
C LYS A 199 33.36 14.41 1.30
N HIS A 200 32.26 14.19 2.01
CA HIS A 200 31.14 15.14 2.03
C HIS A 200 31.47 16.36 2.90
N PHE A 201 32.00 16.13 4.11
CA PHE A 201 32.24 17.18 5.08
C PHE A 201 33.52 17.98 4.80
N ASP A 202 34.55 17.41 4.22
CA ASP A 202 35.72 18.15 3.78
C ASP A 202 35.39 19.28 2.82
N LYS A 203 34.43 19.06 1.92
CA LYS A 203 33.96 20.11 1.01
C LYS A 203 33.20 21.23 1.70
N GLU A 204 32.50 20.95 2.77
CA GLU A 204 31.71 21.91 3.54
C GLU A 204 32.58 22.60 4.61
N TYR A 205 33.54 21.87 5.23
CA TYR A 205 34.43 22.38 6.27
C TYR A 205 35.28 23.57 5.80
N HIS A 206 35.81 23.52 4.59
CA HIS A 206 36.58 24.63 4.00
C HIS A 206 35.79 25.94 3.84
N LYS A 207 34.47 25.91 3.95
CA LYS A 207 33.63 27.12 3.94
C LYS A 207 33.54 27.80 5.32
N TYR A 208 33.86 27.08 6.39
CA TYR A 208 33.68 27.52 7.78
C TYR A 208 34.99 27.57 8.57
N SER A 209 36.13 27.20 7.98
CA SER A 209 37.39 27.01 8.68
C SER A 209 38.22 28.30 8.81
N ASP A 210 37.70 29.27 9.57
CA ASP A 210 38.49 30.40 10.08
C ASP A 210 39.04 30.17 11.53
N GLY A 211 39.12 28.91 11.98
CA GLY A 211 39.77 28.55 13.25
C GLY A 211 38.90 28.73 14.49
N ASP A 212 37.59 28.77 14.37
CA ASP A 212 36.64 28.90 15.47
C ASP A 212 36.21 27.50 15.99
N SER A 213 36.09 27.32 17.30
CA SER A 213 35.58 26.12 17.97
C SER A 213 34.16 25.70 17.51
N SER A 214 33.39 26.64 16.99
CA SER A 214 32.11 26.39 16.36
C SER A 214 32.20 25.53 15.10
N ALA A 215 33.34 25.51 14.39
CA ALA A 215 33.52 24.71 13.18
C ALA A 215 33.69 23.23 13.47
N GLU A 216 34.38 22.89 14.56
CA GLU A 216 34.55 21.49 15.00
C GLU A 216 33.26 20.90 15.53
N ASP A 217 32.45 21.66 16.29
CA ASP A 217 31.13 21.25 16.76
C ASP A 217 30.17 21.09 15.56
N TYR A 218 30.22 21.99 14.60
CA TYR A 218 29.42 21.90 13.39
C TYR A 218 29.79 20.67 12.55
N TRP A 219 31.10 20.38 12.39
CA TRP A 219 31.60 19.21 11.69
C TRP A 219 31.12 17.92 12.35
N ASN A 220 31.33 17.78 13.67
CA ASN A 220 30.92 16.60 14.44
C ASN A 220 29.39 16.37 14.36
N GLN A 221 28.59 17.41 14.62
CA GLN A 221 27.12 17.29 14.55
C GLN A 221 26.63 17.04 13.12
N GLY A 222 27.25 17.68 12.13
CA GLY A 222 26.93 17.52 10.72
C GLY A 222 27.29 16.13 10.22
N TRP A 223 28.45 15.60 10.62
CA TRP A 223 28.91 14.26 10.26
C TRP A 223 27.91 13.19 10.72
N TYR A 224 27.52 13.21 11.99
CA TYR A 224 26.52 12.28 12.50
C TYR A 224 25.17 12.41 11.80
N LYS A 225 24.72 13.63 11.55
CA LYS A 225 23.45 13.88 10.85
C LYS A 225 23.47 13.36 9.40
N TYR A 226 24.59 13.53 8.72
CA TYR A 226 24.76 12.99 7.35
C TYR A 226 24.90 11.47 7.38
N ALA A 227 25.71 10.93 8.28
CA ALA A 227 25.90 9.50 8.44
C ALA A 227 24.57 8.78 8.71
N TYR A 228 23.75 9.25 9.64
CA TYR A 228 22.45 8.66 9.93
C TYR A 228 21.41 8.83 8.81
N LYS A 229 21.55 9.84 7.96
CA LYS A 229 20.69 10.02 6.79
C LYS A 229 21.07 9.10 5.64
N THR A 230 22.36 8.89 5.43
CA THR A 230 22.91 8.07 4.34
C THR A 230 22.97 6.59 4.72
N TYR A 231 23.29 6.31 6.00
CA TYR A 231 23.41 4.98 6.60
C TYR A 231 22.41 4.81 7.76
N PRO A 232 21.12 4.59 7.47
CA PRO A 232 20.11 4.45 8.51
C PRO A 232 20.40 3.23 9.39
N LYS A 233 20.29 3.40 10.73
CA LYS A 233 20.56 2.35 11.72
C LYS A 233 19.69 1.10 11.56
N TYR A 234 18.48 1.29 11.04
CA TYR A 234 17.49 0.23 10.88
C TYR A 234 16.96 0.19 9.45
N GLY A 235 16.69 -1.03 9.00
CA GLY A 235 15.88 -1.28 7.83
C GLY A 235 14.59 -2.02 8.18
N PHE A 236 13.60 -1.97 7.32
CA PHE A 236 12.35 -2.68 7.53
C PHE A 236 11.77 -3.27 6.26
N GLU A 237 10.98 -4.31 6.43
CA GLU A 237 10.08 -4.87 5.41
C GLU A 237 8.64 -4.65 5.84
N LEU A 238 7.75 -4.36 4.88
CA LEU A 238 6.32 -4.26 5.10
C LEU A 238 5.65 -5.54 4.60
N HIS A 239 5.01 -6.29 5.49
CA HIS A 239 4.29 -7.53 5.19
C HIS A 239 2.79 -7.31 5.30
N TRP A 240 2.05 -7.39 4.16
CA TRP A 240 0.59 -7.28 4.20
C TRP A 240 -0.10 -8.63 4.05
N GLN A 241 -1.26 -8.79 4.68
CA GLN A 241 -2.07 -10.00 4.63
C GLN A 241 -3.37 -9.73 3.87
N GLN A 242 -3.66 -10.56 2.87
CA GLN A 242 -4.83 -10.40 2.03
C GLN A 242 -5.61 -11.71 1.90
N ARG A 243 -6.92 -11.67 2.28
CA ARG A 243 -7.79 -12.86 2.35
C ARG A 243 -8.38 -13.28 1.00
N SER A 244 -8.38 -12.41 -0.01
CA SER A 244 -8.93 -12.66 -1.33
C SER A 244 -8.30 -11.70 -2.32
N VAL A 245 -7.76 -12.23 -3.42
CA VAL A 245 -6.92 -11.47 -4.35
C VAL A 245 -7.43 -11.64 -5.77
N ASP A 246 -8.05 -10.60 -6.32
CA ASP A 246 -8.20 -10.45 -7.76
C ASP A 246 -6.81 -10.13 -8.34
N THR A 247 -6.17 -11.13 -8.92
CA THR A 247 -4.78 -11.01 -9.35
C THR A 247 -4.63 -10.08 -10.53
N PHE A 248 -5.60 -10.06 -11.45
CA PHE A 248 -5.49 -9.24 -12.65
C PHE A 248 -5.82 -7.77 -12.42
N LEU A 249 -6.91 -7.45 -11.70
CA LEU A 249 -7.33 -6.06 -11.49
C LEU A 249 -6.74 -5.46 -10.21
N GLY A 250 -6.80 -6.19 -9.09
CA GLY A 250 -6.49 -5.63 -7.77
C GLY A 250 -5.03 -5.70 -7.37
N LEU A 251 -4.37 -6.84 -7.58
CA LEU A 251 -3.02 -7.08 -7.03
C LEU A 251 -1.96 -6.05 -7.49
N PRO A 252 -1.90 -5.61 -8.76
CA PRO A 252 -0.94 -4.57 -9.17
C PRO A 252 -1.11 -3.25 -8.41
N PHE A 253 -2.35 -2.88 -8.08
CA PHE A 253 -2.65 -1.70 -7.26
C PHE A 253 -2.20 -1.90 -5.82
N ASN A 254 -2.47 -3.07 -5.21
CA ASN A 254 -2.09 -3.35 -3.84
C ASN A 254 -0.55 -3.36 -3.67
N ILE A 255 0.20 -3.99 -4.60
CA ILE A 255 1.67 -3.99 -4.61
C ILE A 255 2.19 -2.54 -4.63
N ALA A 256 1.74 -1.73 -5.57
CA ALA A 256 2.19 -0.35 -5.70
C ALA A 256 1.77 0.52 -4.49
N SER A 257 0.59 0.28 -3.91
CA SER A 257 0.09 1.00 -2.74
C SER A 257 0.94 0.71 -1.50
N TYR A 258 1.20 -0.57 -1.18
CA TYR A 258 2.04 -0.93 -0.03
C TYR A 258 3.50 -0.54 -0.21
N ALA A 259 4.02 -0.60 -1.45
CA ALA A 259 5.35 -0.07 -1.74
C ALA A 259 5.43 1.44 -1.51
N THR A 260 4.41 2.19 -1.93
CA THR A 260 4.34 3.64 -1.68
C THR A 260 4.23 3.93 -0.19
N LEU A 261 3.42 3.17 0.56
CA LEU A 261 3.31 3.30 2.02
C LEU A 261 4.67 3.05 2.71
N ALA A 262 5.41 2.01 2.30
CA ALA A 262 6.73 1.73 2.84
C ALA A 262 7.70 2.91 2.60
N LEU A 263 7.71 3.50 1.39
CA LEU A 263 8.56 4.66 1.10
C LEU A 263 8.12 5.93 1.87
N ILE A 264 6.84 6.10 2.17
CA ILE A 264 6.35 7.17 3.04
C ILE A 264 6.86 6.95 4.48
N LEU A 265 6.76 5.73 5.01
CA LEU A 265 7.28 5.39 6.33
C LEU A 265 8.81 5.55 6.41
N GLU A 266 9.56 5.19 5.36
CA GLU A 266 11.00 5.49 5.25
C GLU A 266 11.28 6.98 5.46
N LYS A 267 10.53 7.85 4.78
CA LYS A 267 10.70 9.30 4.89
C LYS A 267 10.37 9.88 6.26
N ILE A 268 9.37 9.30 6.94
CA ILE A 268 8.92 9.77 8.25
C ILE A 268 9.86 9.30 9.36
N THR A 269 10.26 8.02 9.32
CA THR A 269 10.99 7.37 10.41
C THR A 269 12.51 7.45 10.27
N GLY A 270 13.01 7.68 9.06
CA GLY A 270 14.44 7.60 8.74
C GLY A 270 14.98 6.16 8.67
N HIS A 271 14.13 5.15 8.80
CA HIS A 271 14.50 3.74 8.60
C HIS A 271 14.46 3.38 7.13
N LYS A 272 15.38 2.54 6.66
CA LYS A 272 15.45 2.12 5.26
C LYS A 272 14.36 1.12 4.91
N ALA A 273 13.52 1.43 3.93
CA ALA A 273 12.61 0.46 3.37
C ALA A 273 13.40 -0.56 2.52
N LEU A 274 13.35 -1.83 2.91
CA LEU A 274 14.11 -2.92 2.28
C LEU A 274 13.26 -3.67 1.25
N GLY A 275 11.99 -3.84 1.52
CA GLY A 275 11.09 -4.58 0.65
C GLY A 275 9.67 -4.65 1.16
N ILE A 276 8.86 -5.35 0.37
CA ILE A 276 7.46 -5.66 0.70
C ILE A 276 7.21 -7.15 0.51
N GLN A 277 6.31 -7.71 1.33
CA GLN A 277 5.82 -9.08 1.18
C GLN A 277 4.30 -9.13 1.30
N GLY A 278 3.65 -9.87 0.41
CA GLY A 278 2.21 -10.13 0.46
C GLY A 278 1.91 -11.58 0.78
N ASP A 279 1.21 -11.83 1.89
CA ASP A 279 0.67 -13.12 2.25
C ASP A 279 -0.74 -13.26 1.71
N LEU A 280 -0.84 -13.81 0.50
CA LEU A 280 -2.04 -13.81 -0.33
C LEU A 280 -2.81 -15.12 -0.19
N LYS A 281 -4.14 -15.03 0.03
CA LYS A 281 -5.05 -16.18 0.08
C LYS A 281 -6.15 -16.03 -0.97
N LYS A 282 -6.68 -17.19 -1.43
CA LYS A 282 -7.73 -17.21 -2.45
C LYS A 282 -7.36 -16.35 -3.66
N VAL A 283 -6.18 -16.64 -4.21
CA VAL A 283 -5.55 -15.88 -5.31
C VAL A 283 -6.17 -16.35 -6.62
N HIS A 284 -6.87 -15.45 -7.33
CA HIS A 284 -7.72 -15.86 -8.42
C HIS A 284 -7.71 -14.93 -9.62
N LEU A 285 -8.14 -15.49 -10.75
CA LEU A 285 -8.49 -14.79 -11.98
C LEU A 285 -9.98 -15.01 -12.28
N TYR A 286 -10.67 -13.97 -12.69
CA TYR A 286 -12.03 -14.10 -13.21
C TYR A 286 -12.00 -14.52 -14.70
N ASN A 287 -12.95 -15.35 -15.11
CA ASN A 287 -13.05 -15.84 -16.49
C ASN A 287 -13.14 -14.71 -17.54
N ASN A 288 -13.77 -13.58 -17.20
CA ASN A 288 -13.89 -12.40 -18.06
C ASN A 288 -12.59 -11.59 -18.21
N SER A 289 -11.52 -11.95 -17.48
CA SER A 289 -10.20 -11.33 -17.60
C SER A 289 -9.18 -12.20 -18.35
N LEU A 290 -9.54 -13.44 -18.73
CA LEU A 290 -8.56 -14.42 -19.23
C LEU A 290 -7.90 -14.01 -20.54
N ASP A 291 -8.63 -13.40 -21.48
CA ASP A 291 -8.04 -12.96 -22.74
C ASP A 291 -7.03 -11.82 -22.52
N ALA A 292 -7.36 -10.88 -21.62
CA ALA A 292 -6.44 -9.81 -21.23
C ALA A 292 -5.21 -10.35 -20.46
N VAL A 293 -5.37 -11.39 -19.65
CA VAL A 293 -4.25 -12.09 -18.98
C VAL A 293 -3.33 -12.73 -20.00
N LYS A 294 -3.86 -13.44 -21.00
CA LYS A 294 -3.05 -14.06 -22.08
C LYS A 294 -2.29 -12.98 -22.87
N GLU A 295 -2.95 -11.88 -23.18
CA GLU A 295 -2.30 -10.74 -23.84
C GLU A 295 -1.18 -10.17 -22.98
N GLN A 296 -1.40 -10.00 -21.66
CA GLN A 296 -0.38 -9.50 -20.75
C GLN A 296 0.83 -10.44 -20.67
N LEU A 297 0.61 -11.75 -20.61
CA LEU A 297 1.68 -12.76 -20.60
C LEU A 297 2.51 -12.79 -21.89
N SER A 298 2.00 -12.24 -22.99
CA SER A 298 2.75 -12.11 -24.26
C SER A 298 3.64 -10.87 -24.34
N ARG A 299 3.63 -10.02 -23.31
CA ARG A 299 4.42 -8.77 -23.25
C ARG A 299 5.73 -8.98 -22.48
N ASP A 300 6.82 -8.38 -22.97
CA ASP A 300 8.13 -8.38 -22.33
C ASP A 300 8.34 -7.21 -21.37
#